data_e4cebc8de1e6193ed50c9cc2a4ed2b21
#
_entry.id   e4cebc8de1e6193ed50c9cc2a4ed2b21
#
_cell.length_a   1.000
_cell.length_b   1.000
_cell.length_c   1.000
_cell.angle_alpha   90.00
_cell.angle_beta   90.00
_cell.angle_gamma   90.00
#
_symmetry.space_group_name_H-M   'P 1'
#
loop_
_entity.id
_entity.type
_entity.pdbx_description
1 polymer ?
#
loop_
_entity_poly.entity_id
_entity_poly.type
_entity_poly.pdbx_seq_one_letter_code
_entity_poly.pdbx_strand_id
1 'polypeptide(L)'
;MQKNSFKIYSFVNEFNLSDLHQLSKDICIIYRNYDNINHLENILKLKEYCKNIKTKFYLSNDIKLSIKLRLDGVYIPSFNNKVNYVQNYSLPKNFDIIGSAHNITEINLKLKQKCNEIFLSPVFKVNKSKEFLGVNRFNFMTLNKKAYFIALGGINEKNYKKIKLLR
;
A
#
# COMPACT_ATOMS: atom_id res chain seq x y z
N MET A 1 -10.60 14.60 -21.21
CA MET A 1 -11.13 13.70 -20.14
C MET A 1 -9.97 12.95 -19.49
N GLN A 2 -9.58 13.32 -18.28
CA GLN A 2 -8.62 12.49 -17.51
C GLN A 2 -9.30 11.17 -17.21
N LYS A 3 -8.76 10.06 -17.73
CA LYS A 3 -9.12 8.73 -17.26
C LYS A 3 -8.71 8.67 -15.78
N ASN A 4 -9.69 8.68 -14.87
CA ASN A 4 -9.48 8.30 -13.49
C ASN A 4 -9.05 6.82 -13.49
N SER A 5 -7.75 6.56 -13.64
CA SER A 5 -7.22 5.21 -13.48
C SER A 5 -7.18 4.93 -11.98
N PHE A 6 -8.07 4.08 -11.50
CA PHE A 6 -7.98 3.56 -10.13
C PHE A 6 -6.68 2.76 -9.99
N LYS A 7 -5.85 3.14 -9.04
CA LYS A 7 -4.71 2.33 -8.66
C LYS A 7 -5.21 1.14 -7.83
N ILE A 8 -4.82 -0.05 -8.21
CA ILE A 8 -5.12 -1.30 -7.49
C ILE A 8 -3.81 -1.87 -6.98
N TYR A 9 -3.82 -2.42 -5.78
CA TYR A 9 -2.65 -2.99 -5.13
C TYR A 9 -2.91 -4.42 -4.70
N SER A 10 -1.90 -5.27 -4.86
CA SER A 10 -1.88 -6.62 -4.30
C SER A 10 -0.73 -6.76 -3.30
N PHE A 11 -1.04 -7.34 -2.13
CA PHE A 11 -0.03 -7.74 -1.16
C PHE A 11 0.38 -9.18 -1.44
N VAL A 12 1.68 -9.39 -1.59
CA VAL A 12 2.27 -10.72 -1.79
C VAL A 12 3.31 -10.99 -0.71
N ASN A 13 3.43 -12.23 -0.25
CA ASN A 13 4.36 -12.67 0.78
C ASN A 13 5.50 -13.53 0.23
N GLU A 14 5.37 -13.99 -1.02
CA GLU A 14 6.38 -14.78 -1.72
C GLU A 14 6.26 -14.59 -3.24
N PHE A 15 7.27 -15.03 -3.99
CA PHE A 15 7.19 -15.10 -5.44
C PHE A 15 6.51 -16.40 -5.85
N ASN A 16 5.28 -16.30 -6.33
CA ASN A 16 4.53 -17.41 -6.93
C ASN A 16 4.02 -16.97 -8.30
N LEU A 17 4.59 -17.56 -9.36
CA LEU A 17 4.30 -17.15 -10.72
C LEU A 17 2.84 -17.45 -11.11
N SER A 18 2.25 -18.54 -10.63
CA SER A 18 0.86 -18.89 -10.92
C SER A 18 -0.12 -17.88 -10.34
N ASP A 19 0.11 -17.42 -9.12
CA ASP A 19 -0.72 -16.41 -8.46
C ASP A 19 -0.55 -15.03 -9.13
N LEU A 20 0.70 -14.69 -9.49
CA LEU A 20 1.00 -13.42 -10.15
C LEU A 20 0.38 -13.31 -11.55
N HIS A 21 0.30 -14.42 -12.30
CA HIS A 21 -0.34 -14.43 -13.61
C HIS A 21 -1.86 -14.23 -13.56
N GLN A 22 -2.49 -14.48 -12.42
CA GLN A 22 -3.92 -14.21 -12.23
C GLN A 22 -4.22 -12.73 -11.98
N LEU A 23 -3.18 -11.93 -11.66
CA LEU A 23 -3.33 -10.50 -11.43
C LEU A 23 -3.41 -9.75 -12.77
N SER A 24 -4.24 -8.70 -12.80
CA SER A 24 -4.26 -7.76 -13.92
C SER A 24 -2.92 -7.02 -14.02
N LYS A 25 -2.48 -6.68 -15.24
CA LYS A 25 -1.23 -5.95 -15.49
C LYS A 25 -1.16 -4.56 -14.86
N ASP A 26 -2.32 -3.98 -14.51
CA ASP A 26 -2.40 -2.64 -13.91
C ASP A 26 -2.31 -2.67 -12.37
N ILE A 27 -2.08 -3.85 -11.76
CA ILE A 27 -2.01 -4.01 -10.31
C ILE A 27 -0.59 -3.76 -9.83
N CYS A 28 -0.42 -2.78 -8.96
CA CYS A 28 0.83 -2.53 -8.24
C CYS A 28 1.06 -3.62 -7.19
N ILE A 29 2.30 -4.08 -7.03
CA ILE A 29 2.65 -5.17 -6.12
C ILE A 29 3.36 -4.61 -4.88
N ILE A 30 2.89 -5.01 -3.70
CA ILE A 30 3.53 -4.75 -2.40
C ILE A 30 4.00 -6.07 -1.82
N TYR A 31 5.31 -6.28 -1.75
CA TYR A 31 5.88 -7.43 -1.07
C TYR A 31 5.92 -7.19 0.44
N ARG A 32 5.23 -8.05 1.18
CA ARG A 32 5.08 -7.97 2.64
C ARG A 32 5.29 -9.34 3.28
N ASN A 33 6.53 -9.67 3.56
CA ASN A 33 6.89 -10.83 4.33
C ASN A 33 8.00 -10.45 5.32
N TYR A 34 7.80 -10.66 6.62
CA TYR A 34 8.72 -10.27 7.67
C TYR A 34 9.55 -11.45 8.22
N ASP A 35 9.14 -12.68 7.93
CA ASP A 35 9.68 -13.88 8.56
C ASP A 35 10.41 -14.83 7.57
N ASN A 36 10.55 -14.43 6.32
CA ASN A 36 11.02 -15.32 5.27
C ASN A 36 12.55 -15.38 5.18
N ILE A 37 13.11 -16.59 5.27
CA ILE A 37 14.54 -16.88 5.11
C ILE A 37 15.03 -16.51 3.69
N ASN A 38 14.21 -16.73 2.66
CA ASN A 38 14.53 -16.40 1.26
C ASN A 38 14.07 -15.00 0.83
N HIS A 39 14.03 -14.07 1.77
CA HIS A 39 13.48 -12.72 1.58
C HIS A 39 14.08 -11.99 0.37
N LEU A 40 15.41 -11.95 0.26
CA LEU A 40 16.09 -11.24 -0.83
C LEU A 40 15.83 -11.90 -2.20
N GLU A 41 15.82 -13.23 -2.27
CA GLU A 41 15.53 -13.96 -3.50
C GLU A 41 14.13 -13.63 -4.04
N ASN A 42 13.11 -13.67 -3.17
CA ASN A 42 11.74 -13.30 -3.53
C ASN A 42 11.66 -11.86 -4.02
N ILE A 43 12.33 -10.92 -3.37
CA ILE A 43 12.36 -9.51 -3.78
C ILE A 43 12.97 -9.37 -5.18
N LEU A 44 14.08 -10.04 -5.46
CA LEU A 44 14.74 -9.94 -6.76
C LEU A 44 13.88 -10.55 -7.89
N LYS A 45 13.24 -11.70 -7.64
CA LYS A 45 12.32 -12.33 -8.59
C LYS A 45 11.10 -11.45 -8.86
N LEU A 46 10.50 -10.88 -7.83
CA LEU A 46 9.36 -9.95 -7.94
C LEU A 46 9.74 -8.69 -8.68
N LYS A 47 10.91 -8.12 -8.39
CA LYS A 47 11.43 -6.94 -9.10
C LYS A 47 11.55 -7.19 -10.59
N GLU A 48 12.17 -8.31 -10.99
CA GLU A 48 12.32 -8.67 -12.40
C GLU A 48 10.96 -8.90 -13.06
N TYR A 49 10.08 -9.64 -12.43
CA TYR A 49 8.71 -9.86 -12.89
C TYR A 49 7.97 -8.52 -13.12
N CYS A 50 7.95 -7.63 -12.13
CA CYS A 50 7.26 -6.34 -12.22
C CYS A 50 7.85 -5.45 -13.31
N LYS A 51 9.18 -5.46 -13.51
CA LYS A 51 9.86 -4.77 -14.60
C LYS A 51 9.39 -5.28 -15.97
N ASN A 52 9.28 -6.59 -16.13
CA ASN A 52 8.89 -7.22 -17.40
C ASN A 52 7.44 -6.89 -17.79
N ILE A 53 6.52 -6.87 -16.82
CA ILE A 53 5.10 -6.52 -17.06
C ILE A 53 4.82 -5.02 -16.93
N LYS A 54 5.86 -4.19 -16.65
CA LYS A 54 5.79 -2.73 -16.49
C LYS A 54 4.82 -2.27 -15.39
N THR A 55 4.77 -3.01 -14.29
CA THR A 55 4.01 -2.60 -13.09
C THR A 55 4.91 -2.11 -11.98
N LYS A 56 4.34 -1.34 -11.04
CA LYS A 56 5.08 -0.80 -9.89
C LYS A 56 5.27 -1.85 -8.80
N PHE A 57 6.46 -1.82 -8.18
CA PHE A 57 6.84 -2.73 -7.11
C PHE A 57 7.31 -1.99 -5.86
N TYR A 58 6.72 -2.32 -4.73
CA TYR A 58 6.98 -1.71 -3.42
C TYR A 58 7.41 -2.76 -2.41
N LEU A 59 8.41 -2.41 -1.60
CA LEU A 59 8.87 -3.26 -0.51
C LEU A 59 8.32 -2.77 0.83
N SER A 60 7.86 -3.69 1.66
CA SER A 60 7.33 -3.34 2.97
C SER A 60 8.44 -3.13 3.99
N ASN A 61 8.39 -1.99 4.67
CA ASN A 61 9.16 -1.65 5.87
C ASN A 61 10.69 -1.69 5.75
N ASP A 62 11.24 -1.65 4.53
CA ASP A 62 12.68 -1.53 4.30
C ASP A 62 12.99 -0.48 3.22
N ILE A 63 13.07 0.78 3.66
CA ILE A 63 13.36 1.91 2.78
C ILE A 63 14.79 1.84 2.21
N LYS A 64 15.75 1.37 3.02
CA LYS A 64 17.16 1.29 2.60
C LYS A 64 17.32 0.32 1.43
N LEU A 65 16.72 -0.87 1.54
CA LEU A 65 16.75 -1.87 0.50
C LEU A 65 15.93 -1.45 -0.72
N SER A 66 14.78 -0.80 -0.52
CA SER A 66 13.96 -0.24 -1.61
C SER A 66 14.77 0.74 -2.48
N ILE A 67 15.51 1.65 -1.85
CA ILE A 67 16.37 2.62 -2.55
C ILE A 67 17.55 1.89 -3.23
N LYS A 68 18.25 1.00 -2.50
CA LYS A 68 19.39 0.24 -3.04
C LYS A 68 19.01 -0.56 -4.28
N LEU A 69 17.85 -1.17 -4.29
CA LEU A 69 17.33 -1.95 -5.40
C LEU A 69 16.63 -1.11 -6.47
N ARG A 70 16.54 0.21 -6.30
CA ARG A 70 15.84 1.13 -7.23
C ARG A 70 14.41 0.68 -7.50
N LEU A 71 13.67 0.34 -6.44
CA LEU A 71 12.25 0.02 -6.51
C LEU A 71 11.42 1.30 -6.67
N ASP A 72 10.14 1.17 -7.03
CA ASP A 72 9.25 2.31 -7.23
C ASP A 72 8.90 3.04 -5.92
N GLY A 73 9.07 2.38 -4.77
CA GLY A 73 8.81 3.01 -3.47
C GLY A 73 8.87 2.04 -2.29
N VAL A 74 8.38 2.52 -1.17
CA VAL A 74 8.30 1.78 0.09
C VAL A 74 6.88 1.80 0.65
N TYR A 75 6.44 0.67 1.19
CA TYR A 75 5.22 0.59 2.00
C TYR A 75 5.57 0.60 3.49
N ILE A 76 4.97 1.53 4.24
CA ILE A 76 5.18 1.71 5.69
C ILE A 76 3.95 1.18 6.44
N PRO A 77 4.04 0.03 7.11
CA PRO A 77 2.91 -0.56 7.83
C PRO A 77 2.48 0.30 9.02
N SER A 78 1.25 0.08 9.49
CA SER A 78 0.65 0.84 10.59
C SER A 78 1.48 0.78 11.89
N PHE A 79 2.08 -0.38 12.17
CA PHE A 79 2.90 -0.58 13.36
C PHE A 79 4.26 0.16 13.34
N ASN A 80 4.73 0.65 12.19
CA ASN A 80 5.95 1.45 12.14
C ASN A 80 5.67 2.86 12.67
N ASN A 81 6.14 3.14 13.90
CA ASN A 81 5.92 4.40 14.60
C ASN A 81 7.08 5.39 14.51
N LYS A 82 8.11 5.11 13.70
CA LYS A 82 9.28 5.98 13.55
C LYS A 82 8.94 7.22 12.73
N VAL A 83 8.70 8.36 13.37
CA VAL A 83 8.31 9.62 12.70
C VAL A 83 9.29 10.00 11.59
N ASN A 84 10.60 9.88 11.86
CA ASN A 84 11.67 10.27 10.94
C ASN A 84 12.10 9.11 10.02
N TYR A 85 11.22 8.13 9.77
CA TYR A 85 11.56 6.92 9.04
C TYR A 85 12.13 7.19 7.64
N VAL A 86 11.65 8.24 6.99
CA VAL A 86 12.02 8.60 5.61
C VAL A 86 13.04 9.73 5.55
N GLN A 87 13.06 10.59 6.56
CA GLN A 87 13.80 11.88 6.53
C GLN A 87 15.32 11.72 6.42
N ASN A 88 15.85 10.58 6.83
CA ASN A 88 17.30 10.30 6.83
C ASN A 88 17.81 9.75 5.50
N TYR A 89 16.97 9.71 4.47
CA TYR A 89 17.32 9.14 3.17
C TYR A 89 17.13 10.16 2.03
N SER A 90 18.09 10.20 1.11
CA SER A 90 17.92 10.87 -0.17
C SER A 90 17.05 10.01 -1.07
N LEU A 91 15.82 10.43 -1.29
CA LEU A 91 14.86 9.67 -2.09
C LEU A 91 15.09 9.86 -3.58
N PRO A 92 15.00 8.80 -4.38
CA PRO A 92 15.00 8.91 -5.84
C PRO A 92 13.82 9.76 -6.34
N LYS A 93 13.97 10.39 -7.51
CA LYS A 93 12.87 11.07 -8.19
C LYS A 93 11.71 10.08 -8.41
N ASN A 94 10.48 10.50 -8.14
CA ASN A 94 9.26 9.69 -8.26
C ASN A 94 9.19 8.45 -7.34
N PHE A 95 9.93 8.47 -6.22
CA PHE A 95 9.85 7.40 -5.22
C PHE A 95 8.58 7.56 -4.38
N ASP A 96 7.68 6.58 -4.46
CA ASP A 96 6.43 6.60 -3.73
C ASP A 96 6.61 6.15 -2.27
N ILE A 97 5.94 6.84 -1.36
CA ILE A 97 5.88 6.47 0.06
C ILE A 97 4.43 6.16 0.40
N ILE A 98 4.13 4.88 0.56
CA ILE A 98 2.80 4.39 0.82
C ILE A 98 2.71 3.97 2.28
N GLY A 99 1.63 4.33 2.98
CA GLY A 99 1.42 3.93 4.36
C GLY A 99 0.16 3.13 4.57
N SER A 100 -0.03 2.60 5.79
CA SER A 100 -1.33 2.10 6.24
C SER A 100 -1.69 2.63 7.61
N ALA A 101 -2.99 2.80 7.85
CA ALA A 101 -3.56 3.33 9.09
C ALA A 101 -4.94 2.70 9.38
N HIS A 102 -5.30 2.66 10.66
CA HIS A 102 -6.59 2.18 11.14
C HIS A 102 -7.40 3.27 11.85
N ASN A 103 -6.76 4.37 12.22
CA ASN A 103 -7.36 5.46 12.99
C ASN A 103 -6.68 6.80 12.65
N ILE A 104 -7.24 7.89 13.19
CA ILE A 104 -6.77 9.25 12.91
C ILE A 104 -5.35 9.52 13.41
N THR A 105 -4.96 8.90 14.52
CA THR A 105 -3.61 9.03 15.09
C THR A 105 -2.57 8.43 14.14
N GLU A 106 -2.85 7.24 13.62
CA GLU A 106 -2.00 6.58 12.65
C GLU A 106 -1.96 7.33 11.30
N ILE A 107 -3.08 7.88 10.84
CA ILE A 107 -3.10 8.75 9.65
C ILE A 107 -2.15 9.93 9.85
N ASN A 108 -2.26 10.63 10.98
CA ASN A 108 -1.41 11.79 11.25
C ASN A 108 0.08 11.40 11.33
N LEU A 109 0.39 10.22 11.86
CA LEU A 109 1.74 9.66 11.85
C LEU A 109 2.24 9.38 10.42
N LYS A 110 1.43 8.75 9.57
CA LYS A 110 1.78 8.48 8.18
C LYS A 110 2.01 9.77 7.37
N LEU A 111 1.24 10.81 7.63
CA LEU A 111 1.48 12.14 7.06
C LEU A 111 2.81 12.75 7.49
N LYS A 112 3.19 12.59 8.79
CA LYS A 112 4.52 12.99 9.27
C LYS A 112 5.64 12.16 8.64
N GLN A 113 5.40 10.88 8.36
CA GLN A 113 6.30 9.99 7.62
C GLN A 113 6.33 10.27 6.11
N LYS A 114 5.66 11.36 5.63
CA LYS A 114 5.61 11.79 4.23
C LYS A 114 4.93 10.79 3.29
N CYS A 115 4.03 9.96 3.81
CA CYS A 115 3.22 9.11 2.95
C CYS A 115 2.33 9.96 2.04
N ASN A 116 2.46 9.75 0.73
CA ASN A 116 1.62 10.36 -0.29
C ASN A 116 0.35 9.53 -0.58
N GLU A 117 0.38 8.24 -0.26
CA GLU A 117 -0.77 7.34 -0.33
C GLU A 117 -0.92 6.58 0.99
N ILE A 118 -2.15 6.45 1.49
CA ILE A 118 -2.41 5.79 2.79
C ILE A 118 -3.57 4.81 2.64
N PHE A 119 -3.30 3.51 2.85
CA PHE A 119 -4.34 2.52 3.02
C PHE A 119 -5.05 2.75 4.34
N LEU A 120 -6.36 2.92 4.30
CA LEU A 120 -7.19 3.06 5.49
C LEU A 120 -8.11 1.84 5.62
N SER A 121 -7.98 1.12 6.73
CA SER A 121 -8.63 -0.18 6.93
C SER A 121 -9.07 -0.44 8.37
N PRO A 122 -10.02 -1.37 8.58
CA PRO A 122 -10.87 -1.97 7.56
C PRO A 122 -12.06 -1.06 7.20
N VAL A 123 -12.33 -0.89 5.90
CA VAL A 123 -13.46 -0.06 5.45
C VAL A 123 -14.78 -0.77 5.66
N PHE A 124 -14.84 -2.07 5.35
CA PHE A 124 -16.00 -2.92 5.59
C PHE A 124 -15.64 -4.08 6.52
N LYS A 125 -16.67 -4.78 7.02
CA LYS A 125 -16.51 -5.88 7.98
C LYS A 125 -15.53 -6.96 7.45
N VAL A 126 -14.61 -7.37 8.31
CA VAL A 126 -13.64 -8.46 8.09
C VAL A 126 -13.73 -9.47 9.23
N ASN A 127 -13.36 -10.73 8.96
CA ASN A 127 -13.43 -11.78 9.99
C ASN A 127 -12.51 -11.53 11.19
N LYS A 128 -11.40 -10.80 10.97
CA LYS A 128 -10.36 -10.54 12.00
C LYS A 128 -10.68 -9.34 12.90
N SER A 129 -11.71 -8.55 12.59
CA SER A 129 -12.08 -7.37 13.38
C SER A 129 -13.58 -7.21 13.45
N LYS A 130 -14.09 -6.96 14.67
CA LYS A 130 -15.51 -6.61 14.87
C LYS A 130 -15.82 -5.19 14.40
N GLU A 131 -14.83 -4.30 14.44
CA GLU A 131 -14.97 -2.90 14.06
C GLU A 131 -14.55 -2.66 12.61
N PHE A 132 -15.27 -1.77 11.93
CA PHE A 132 -14.96 -1.27 10.61
C PHE A 132 -15.40 0.19 10.47
N LEU A 133 -14.87 0.90 9.50
CA LEU A 133 -15.09 2.34 9.37
C LEU A 133 -16.44 2.67 8.74
N GLY A 134 -16.82 1.96 7.70
CA GLY A 134 -17.90 2.37 6.81
C GLY A 134 -17.55 3.63 6.00
N VAL A 135 -18.42 3.98 5.06
CA VAL A 135 -18.21 5.11 4.14
C VAL A 135 -18.10 6.45 4.88
N ASN A 136 -19.02 6.71 5.81
CA ASN A 136 -19.09 8.00 6.50
C ASN A 136 -17.85 8.28 7.35
N ARG A 137 -17.43 7.30 8.16
CA ARG A 137 -16.24 7.45 9.01
C ARG A 137 -14.96 7.54 8.17
N PHE A 138 -14.85 6.77 7.07
CA PHE A 138 -13.75 6.88 6.14
C PHE A 138 -13.65 8.31 5.59
N ASN A 139 -14.74 8.85 5.03
CA ASN A 139 -14.77 10.20 4.45
C ASN A 139 -14.47 11.29 5.49
N PHE A 140 -14.99 11.15 6.72
CA PHE A 140 -14.69 12.07 7.81
C PHE A 140 -13.20 12.07 8.19
N MET A 141 -12.59 10.91 8.31
CA MET A 141 -11.18 10.79 8.70
C MET A 141 -10.20 11.27 7.62
N THR A 142 -10.60 11.22 6.35
CA THR A 142 -9.77 11.63 5.21
C THR A 142 -9.97 13.09 4.82
N LEU A 143 -11.02 13.72 5.33
CA LEU A 143 -11.37 15.10 5.01
C LEU A 143 -10.21 16.06 5.31
N ASN A 144 -9.89 16.92 4.34
CA ASN A 144 -8.83 17.95 4.45
C ASN A 144 -7.42 17.40 4.74
N LYS A 145 -7.15 16.14 4.44
CA LYS A 145 -5.81 15.54 4.56
C LYS A 145 -5.06 15.61 3.24
N LYS A 146 -3.74 15.87 3.31
CA LYS A 146 -2.86 15.99 2.14
C LYS A 146 -2.24 14.63 1.75
N ALA A 147 -3.07 13.63 1.49
CA ALA A 147 -2.66 12.32 0.96
C ALA A 147 -3.80 11.73 0.15
N TYR A 148 -3.49 10.78 -0.74
CA TYR A 148 -4.48 9.93 -1.38
C TYR A 148 -4.83 8.77 -0.46
N PHE A 149 -6.13 8.52 -0.26
CA PHE A 149 -6.57 7.43 0.61
C PHE A 149 -7.08 6.26 -0.21
N ILE A 150 -6.62 5.06 0.16
CA ILE A 150 -6.95 3.81 -0.51
C ILE A 150 -7.77 2.98 0.46
N ALA A 151 -8.97 2.59 0.03
CA ALA A 151 -9.83 1.72 0.81
C ALA A 151 -9.24 0.30 0.88
N LEU A 152 -9.17 -0.26 2.09
CA LEU A 152 -8.71 -1.63 2.29
C LEU A 152 -9.58 -2.34 3.33
N GLY A 153 -9.79 -3.66 3.15
CA GLY A 153 -10.47 -4.53 4.11
C GLY A 153 -11.98 -4.65 3.90
N GLY A 154 -12.41 -5.90 3.76
CA GLY A 154 -13.81 -6.30 3.66
C GLY A 154 -14.51 -5.95 2.34
N ILE A 155 -13.78 -5.52 1.32
CA ILE A 155 -14.31 -5.21 -0.01
C ILE A 155 -14.65 -6.52 -0.73
N ASN A 156 -15.85 -6.62 -1.29
CA ASN A 156 -16.35 -7.78 -2.03
C ASN A 156 -17.42 -7.36 -3.06
N GLU A 157 -17.93 -8.29 -3.84
CA GLU A 157 -18.91 -8.04 -4.90
C GLU A 157 -20.20 -7.37 -4.40
N LYS A 158 -20.62 -7.63 -3.15
CA LYS A 158 -21.85 -7.06 -2.57
C LYS A 158 -21.69 -5.59 -2.18
N ASN A 159 -20.47 -5.15 -1.90
CA ASN A 159 -20.23 -3.82 -1.35
C ASN A 159 -19.29 -2.93 -2.19
N TYR A 160 -18.60 -3.46 -3.23
CA TYR A 160 -17.64 -2.67 -4.01
C TYR A 160 -18.24 -1.40 -4.63
N LYS A 161 -19.54 -1.40 -4.96
CA LYS A 161 -20.22 -0.21 -5.49
C LYS A 161 -20.19 0.97 -4.50
N LYS A 162 -20.13 0.69 -3.20
CA LYS A 162 -20.06 1.72 -2.15
C LYS A 162 -18.70 2.43 -2.12
N ILE A 163 -17.66 1.86 -2.75
CA ILE A 163 -16.34 2.51 -2.88
C ILE A 163 -16.45 3.82 -3.65
N LYS A 164 -17.38 3.92 -4.61
CA LYS A 164 -17.63 5.16 -5.37
C LYS A 164 -18.08 6.33 -4.48
N LEU A 165 -18.54 6.08 -3.26
CA LEU A 165 -18.95 7.08 -2.28
C LEU A 165 -17.80 7.55 -1.38
N LEU A 166 -16.61 6.94 -1.49
CA LEU A 166 -15.41 7.36 -0.78
C LEU A 166 -14.79 8.57 -1.50
N ARG A 167 -14.19 9.46 -0.70
CA ARG A 167 -13.56 10.71 -1.17
C ARG A 167 -12.04 10.63 -1.10
#